data_75a3c6ef9181231b52edde27d47ac2dc
#
_entry.id   75a3c6ef9181231b52edde27d47ac2dc
#
_cell.length_a   1.000
_cell.length_b   1.000
_cell.length_c   1.000
_cell.angle_alpha   90.00
_cell.angle_beta   90.00
_cell.angle_gamma   90.00
#
_symmetry.space_group_name_H-M   'P 1'
#
loop_
_entity.id
_entity.type
_entity.pdbx_description
1 polymer ?
#
loop_
_entity_poly.entity_id
_entity_poly.type
_entity_poly.pdbx_seq_one_letter_code
_entity_poly.pdbx_strand_id
1 'polypeptide(L)'
;MKIARFSIENPLYTWIFILFALFGGVFGYLSVGKLEDPSFTLKSAIVATAYPGASAAEVATEISEVLEAEIQQMDEVKTVTSRNTHGLSVIEVEMQDEYDGTELPQVWDDLRDRVSDAASSLPSGAYPSQVNDDFGDVFGILYAVSAPGFSDSEIWEIATFIRRDLLTVDGVANVDIDGLPEEAIFVEPSSQKMSQLGIDPSVIIGAISESTAINPTGFVETGDTNLRIDGPSGDDSVGDISALTFGFQGEVLNLLDVATVSRGRVDAPDHLLRQDGQEVFTLGVSGLESENIVEVGKRVEAQLETLQTFLPVGVEITPIYEQHRVVDEANNSFLLSLAMSVGVVIGVLALFM
;
A
#
# COMPACT_ATOMS: atom_id res chain seq x y z
N MET A 1 -3.34 -46.33 -36.94
CA MET A 1 -4.23 -46.45 -38.12
C MET A 1 -5.72 -46.65 -37.79
N LYS A 2 -6.13 -47.13 -36.60
CA LYS A 2 -7.56 -47.36 -36.28
C LYS A 2 -8.38 -46.07 -36.10
N ILE A 3 -7.78 -44.98 -35.52
CA ILE A 3 -8.49 -43.72 -35.26
C ILE A 3 -8.84 -42.99 -36.56
N ALA A 4 -7.86 -42.86 -37.51
CA ALA A 4 -8.09 -42.17 -38.77
C ALA A 4 -9.18 -42.88 -39.61
N ARG A 5 -9.17 -44.21 -39.63
CA ARG A 5 -10.21 -44.99 -40.32
C ARG A 5 -11.58 -44.80 -39.67
N PHE A 6 -11.66 -44.81 -38.36
CA PHE A 6 -12.91 -44.55 -37.62
C PHE A 6 -13.50 -43.17 -37.94
N SER A 7 -12.61 -42.14 -38.00
CA SER A 7 -13.04 -40.78 -38.31
C SER A 7 -13.60 -40.63 -39.73
N ILE A 8 -13.02 -41.35 -40.70
CA ILE A 8 -13.49 -41.34 -42.08
C ILE A 8 -14.82 -42.10 -42.20
N GLU A 9 -14.92 -43.24 -41.55
CA GLU A 9 -16.13 -44.12 -41.59
C GLU A 9 -17.30 -43.51 -40.80
N ASN A 10 -17.04 -42.58 -39.84
CA ASN A 10 -18.06 -41.98 -39.00
C ASN A 10 -17.97 -40.42 -38.99
N PRO A 11 -18.31 -39.76 -40.09
CA PRO A 11 -18.16 -38.31 -40.23
C PRO A 11 -18.96 -37.50 -39.21
N LEU A 12 -20.12 -38.00 -38.75
CA LEU A 12 -20.95 -37.31 -37.76
C LEU A 12 -20.22 -37.15 -36.43
N TYR A 13 -19.59 -38.21 -35.92
CA TYR A 13 -18.83 -38.13 -34.67
C TYR A 13 -17.61 -37.24 -34.80
N THR A 14 -16.97 -37.25 -35.96
CA THR A 14 -15.81 -36.38 -36.26
C THR A 14 -16.21 -34.88 -36.23
N TRP A 15 -17.35 -34.55 -36.87
CA TRP A 15 -17.85 -33.18 -36.85
C TRP A 15 -18.27 -32.72 -35.45
N ILE A 16 -18.93 -33.59 -34.66
CA ILE A 16 -19.28 -33.28 -33.27
C ILE A 16 -18.02 -33.01 -32.44
N PHE A 17 -16.98 -33.85 -32.61
CA PHE A 17 -15.72 -33.66 -31.89
C PHE A 17 -15.02 -32.36 -32.29
N ILE A 18 -14.98 -32.03 -33.58
CA ILE A 18 -14.39 -30.77 -34.08
C ILE A 18 -15.14 -29.55 -33.50
N LEU A 19 -16.48 -29.58 -33.53
CA LEU A 19 -17.29 -28.49 -32.97
C LEU A 19 -17.07 -28.38 -31.46
N PHE A 20 -17.05 -29.47 -30.73
CA PHE A 20 -16.80 -29.47 -29.29
C PHE A 20 -15.42 -28.94 -28.96
N ALA A 21 -14.38 -29.33 -29.70
CA ALA A 21 -13.03 -28.83 -29.53
C ALA A 21 -12.92 -27.32 -29.84
N LEU A 22 -13.61 -26.87 -30.89
CA LEU A 22 -13.63 -25.47 -31.27
C LEU A 22 -14.35 -24.58 -30.23
N PHE A 23 -15.55 -25.00 -29.82
CA PHE A 23 -16.29 -24.27 -28.78
C PHE A 23 -15.57 -24.31 -27.42
N GLY A 24 -15.04 -25.49 -27.03
CA GLY A 24 -14.27 -25.65 -25.81
C GLY A 24 -12.99 -24.84 -25.82
N GLY A 25 -12.31 -24.74 -26.95
CA GLY A 25 -11.11 -23.91 -27.11
C GLY A 25 -11.42 -22.43 -27.01
N VAL A 26 -12.48 -21.95 -27.67
CA VAL A 26 -12.90 -20.52 -27.55
C VAL A 26 -13.35 -20.22 -26.14
N PHE A 27 -14.16 -21.06 -25.52
CA PHE A 27 -14.60 -20.87 -24.14
C PHE A 27 -13.42 -20.86 -23.17
N GLY A 28 -12.50 -21.84 -23.29
CA GLY A 28 -11.28 -21.88 -22.47
C GLY A 28 -10.44 -20.62 -22.62
N TYR A 29 -10.22 -20.14 -23.86
CA TYR A 29 -9.48 -18.92 -24.10
C TYR A 29 -10.13 -17.66 -23.47
N LEU A 30 -11.45 -17.59 -23.47
CA LEU A 30 -12.19 -16.46 -22.92
C LEU A 30 -12.27 -16.50 -21.37
N SER A 31 -12.18 -17.70 -20.78
CA SER A 31 -12.29 -17.89 -19.33
C SER A 31 -10.96 -17.94 -18.58
N VAL A 32 -9.84 -18.02 -19.27
CA VAL A 32 -8.51 -17.99 -18.64
C VAL A 32 -8.11 -16.56 -18.30
N GLY A 33 -7.67 -16.33 -17.05
CA GLY A 33 -7.03 -15.09 -16.64
C GLY A 33 -5.80 -14.77 -17.52
N LYS A 34 -5.56 -13.52 -17.80
CA LYS A 34 -4.45 -13.07 -18.64
C LYS A 34 -3.61 -12.10 -17.84
N LEU A 35 -2.41 -12.53 -17.50
CA LEU A 35 -1.38 -11.75 -16.85
C LEU A 35 -0.16 -11.69 -17.80
N GLU A 36 0.71 -10.70 -17.64
CA GLU A 36 1.97 -10.62 -18.38
C GLU A 36 2.93 -11.71 -17.91
N ASP A 37 3.11 -11.79 -16.61
CA ASP A 37 3.87 -12.84 -15.94
C ASP A 37 2.92 -13.70 -15.09
N PRO A 38 3.23 -14.99 -14.89
CA PRO A 38 2.46 -15.79 -13.96
C PRO A 38 2.51 -15.17 -12.57
N SER A 39 1.37 -15.16 -11.86
CA SER A 39 1.34 -14.73 -10.46
C SER A 39 2.33 -15.56 -9.65
N PHE A 40 3.15 -14.90 -8.88
CA PHE A 40 4.02 -15.53 -7.89
C PHE A 40 3.67 -14.96 -6.53
N THR A 41 3.50 -15.83 -5.58
CA THR A 41 3.21 -15.43 -4.21
C THR A 41 4.51 -15.17 -3.50
N LEU A 42 4.71 -13.95 -3.02
CA LEU A 42 5.83 -13.65 -2.14
C LEU A 42 5.57 -14.29 -0.78
N LYS A 43 6.55 -15.11 -0.37
CA LYS A 43 6.50 -15.87 0.88
C LYS A 43 7.41 -15.24 1.93
N SER A 44 7.63 -13.94 1.83
CA SER A 44 8.45 -13.17 2.76
C SER A 44 7.66 -12.00 3.32
N ALA A 45 7.89 -11.71 4.59
CA ALA A 45 7.40 -10.51 5.26
C ALA A 45 8.56 -9.78 5.93
N ILE A 46 8.41 -8.48 6.14
CA ILE A 46 9.38 -7.63 6.82
C ILE A 46 8.79 -7.20 8.16
N VAL A 47 9.54 -7.46 9.24
CA VAL A 47 9.25 -6.93 10.57
C VAL A 47 10.24 -5.82 10.88
N ALA A 48 9.75 -4.58 10.97
CA ALA A 48 10.56 -3.40 11.26
C ALA A 48 10.28 -2.88 12.67
N THR A 49 11.35 -2.61 13.42
CA THR A 49 11.24 -2.06 14.79
C THR A 49 12.24 -0.95 14.98
N ALA A 50 11.76 0.26 15.25
CA ALA A 50 12.62 1.41 15.55
C ALA A 50 12.96 1.44 17.04
N TYR A 51 14.25 1.66 17.35
CA TYR A 51 14.77 1.84 18.71
C TYR A 51 15.71 3.04 18.72
N PRO A 52 15.16 4.27 18.73
CA PRO A 52 15.96 5.48 18.59
C PRO A 52 17.05 5.63 19.66
N GLY A 53 18.26 5.97 19.22
CA GLY A 53 19.41 6.18 20.10
C GLY A 53 20.23 4.93 20.40
N ALA A 54 19.72 3.74 20.09
CA ALA A 54 20.44 2.48 20.28
C ALA A 54 21.49 2.24 19.18
N SER A 55 22.63 1.69 19.53
CA SER A 55 23.63 1.21 18.58
C SER A 55 23.13 -0.04 17.84
N ALA A 56 23.73 -0.35 16.69
CA ALA A 56 23.38 -1.57 15.96
C ALA A 56 23.54 -2.87 16.77
N ALA A 57 24.47 -2.89 17.73
CA ALA A 57 24.69 -4.05 18.62
C ALA A 57 23.58 -4.16 19.67
N GLU A 58 23.12 -3.04 20.24
CA GLU A 58 21.98 -3.01 21.18
C GLU A 58 20.69 -3.40 20.45
N VAL A 59 20.46 -2.85 19.25
CA VAL A 59 19.32 -3.24 18.41
C VAL A 59 19.31 -4.74 18.12
N ALA A 60 20.49 -5.32 17.79
CA ALA A 60 20.61 -6.75 17.53
C ALA A 60 20.23 -7.59 18.75
N THR A 61 20.73 -7.20 19.94
CA THR A 61 20.58 -8.01 21.16
C THR A 61 19.24 -7.80 21.85
N GLU A 62 18.74 -6.56 21.89
CA GLU A 62 17.56 -6.21 22.68
C GLU A 62 16.27 -6.25 21.86
N ILE A 63 16.35 -6.15 20.52
CA ILE A 63 15.19 -6.17 19.64
C ILE A 63 15.17 -7.42 18.79
N SER A 64 16.20 -7.60 17.92
CA SER A 64 16.15 -8.65 16.90
C SER A 64 16.20 -10.03 17.49
N GLU A 65 17.10 -10.30 18.43
CA GLU A 65 17.23 -11.61 19.10
C GLU A 65 15.92 -12.01 19.80
N VAL A 66 15.21 -11.05 20.42
CA VAL A 66 13.93 -11.29 21.09
C VAL A 66 12.84 -11.65 20.08
N LEU A 67 12.71 -10.85 19.00
CA LEU A 67 11.71 -11.10 17.95
C LEU A 67 12.00 -12.38 17.17
N GLU A 68 13.26 -12.61 16.80
CA GLU A 68 13.69 -13.85 16.12
C GLU A 68 13.37 -15.11 16.92
N ALA A 69 13.58 -15.06 18.23
CA ALA A 69 13.30 -16.20 19.11
C ALA A 69 11.81 -16.56 19.13
N GLU A 70 10.91 -15.58 19.05
CA GLU A 70 9.47 -15.82 18.99
C GLU A 70 9.03 -16.23 17.58
N ILE A 71 9.54 -15.57 16.53
CA ILE A 71 9.21 -15.90 15.14
C ILE A 71 9.67 -17.32 14.77
N GLN A 72 10.85 -17.76 15.23
CA GLN A 72 11.37 -19.08 14.96
C GLN A 72 10.57 -20.22 15.63
N GLN A 73 9.62 -19.92 16.51
CA GLN A 73 8.72 -20.92 17.07
C GLN A 73 7.54 -21.26 16.13
N MET A 74 7.40 -20.54 15.04
CA MET A 74 6.37 -20.83 14.03
C MET A 74 6.87 -21.96 13.12
N ASP A 75 6.04 -22.98 12.96
CA ASP A 75 6.36 -24.14 12.11
C ASP A 75 6.39 -23.75 10.62
N GLU A 76 5.72 -22.67 10.24
CA GLU A 76 5.58 -22.13 8.90
C GLU A 76 6.85 -21.43 8.39
N VAL A 77 7.73 -21.03 9.33
CA VAL A 77 8.93 -20.25 9.01
C VAL A 77 10.02 -21.15 8.46
N LYS A 78 10.61 -20.73 7.33
CA LYS A 78 11.77 -21.37 6.69
C LYS A 78 13.07 -20.70 7.09
N THR A 79 13.12 -19.36 7.00
CA THR A 79 14.34 -18.58 7.27
C THR A 79 13.97 -17.25 7.90
N VAL A 80 14.76 -16.85 8.90
CA VAL A 80 14.69 -15.50 9.51
C VAL A 80 16.06 -14.85 9.32
N THR A 81 16.09 -13.67 8.73
CA THR A 81 17.30 -12.89 8.50
C THR A 81 17.11 -11.48 9.04
N SER A 82 17.97 -11.06 9.97
CA SER A 82 17.90 -9.70 10.51
C SER A 82 19.03 -8.80 10.00
N ARG A 83 18.69 -7.55 9.79
CA ARG A 83 19.62 -6.47 9.48
C ARG A 83 19.45 -5.37 10.51
N ASN A 84 20.52 -5.15 11.29
CA ASN A 84 20.53 -4.19 12.39
C ASN A 84 21.39 -3.00 12.04
N THR A 85 20.79 -1.82 12.16
CA THR A 85 21.46 -0.54 11.99
C THR A 85 21.31 0.31 13.25
N HIS A 86 21.88 1.50 13.25
CA HIS A 86 21.69 2.43 14.38
C HIS A 86 20.21 2.84 14.48
N GLY A 87 19.57 2.47 15.57
CA GLY A 87 18.19 2.83 15.86
C GLY A 87 17.11 2.02 15.11
N LEU A 88 17.46 1.02 14.28
CA LEU A 88 16.48 0.28 13.48
C LEU A 88 16.86 -1.20 13.33
N SER A 89 15.90 -2.07 13.63
CA SER A 89 15.89 -3.49 13.27
C SER A 89 14.98 -3.74 12.08
N VAL A 90 15.44 -4.49 11.11
CA VAL A 90 14.67 -4.99 9.97
C VAL A 90 14.89 -6.50 9.89
N ILE A 91 13.82 -7.26 10.10
CA ILE A 91 13.84 -8.73 10.09
C ILE A 91 13.02 -9.19 8.88
N GLU A 92 13.64 -9.90 7.97
CA GLU A 92 13.00 -10.59 6.88
C GLU A 92 12.66 -12.01 7.30
N VAL A 93 11.40 -12.38 7.18
CA VAL A 93 10.85 -13.69 7.53
C VAL A 93 10.38 -14.37 6.26
N GLU A 94 11.05 -15.45 5.85
CA GLU A 94 10.68 -16.27 4.70
C GLU A 94 9.90 -17.50 5.18
N MET A 95 8.72 -17.73 4.59
CA MET A 95 7.87 -18.90 4.87
C MET A 95 8.27 -20.08 4.00
N GLN A 96 7.88 -21.28 4.43
CA GLN A 96 8.15 -22.52 3.71
C GLN A 96 7.47 -22.54 2.33
N ASP A 97 8.08 -23.23 1.37
CA ASP A 97 7.66 -23.26 -0.03
C ASP A 97 6.30 -23.92 -0.25
N GLU A 98 5.80 -24.68 0.73
CA GLU A 98 4.53 -25.41 0.66
C GLU A 98 3.30 -24.51 0.81
N TYR A 99 3.41 -23.35 1.47
CA TYR A 99 2.29 -22.41 1.65
C TYR A 99 2.01 -21.66 0.37
N ASP A 100 0.76 -21.63 -0.03
CA ASP A 100 0.29 -20.90 -1.22
C ASP A 100 -0.45 -19.60 -0.85
N GLY A 101 -0.88 -18.83 -1.86
CA GLY A 101 -1.57 -17.54 -1.67
C GLY A 101 -2.90 -17.64 -0.92
N THR A 102 -3.47 -18.84 -0.73
CA THR A 102 -4.71 -19.03 0.03
C THR A 102 -4.47 -19.23 1.52
N GLU A 103 -3.30 -19.76 1.88
CA GLU A 103 -2.91 -20.07 3.25
C GLU A 103 -2.10 -18.93 3.89
N LEU A 104 -1.28 -18.24 3.10
CA LEU A 104 -0.39 -17.17 3.57
C LEU A 104 -1.10 -16.05 4.36
N PRO A 105 -2.31 -15.58 4.03
CA PRO A 105 -2.98 -14.56 4.85
C PRO A 105 -3.13 -14.96 6.32
N GLN A 106 -3.44 -16.24 6.60
CA GLN A 106 -3.53 -16.75 7.96
C GLN A 106 -2.14 -16.82 8.61
N VAL A 107 -1.11 -17.24 7.86
CA VAL A 107 0.26 -17.30 8.36
C VAL A 107 0.79 -15.90 8.70
N TRP A 108 0.43 -14.88 7.92
CA TRP A 108 0.77 -13.49 8.23
C TRP A 108 0.07 -12.97 9.48
N ASP A 109 -1.19 -13.36 9.71
CA ASP A 109 -1.89 -13.03 10.95
C ASP A 109 -1.22 -13.70 12.16
N ASP A 110 -0.82 -14.96 12.04
CA ASP A 110 -0.09 -15.68 13.08
C ASP A 110 1.28 -15.02 13.36
N LEU A 111 1.98 -14.52 12.31
CA LEU A 111 3.22 -13.76 12.47
C LEU A 111 2.98 -12.44 13.23
N ARG A 112 1.90 -11.70 12.91
CA ARG A 112 1.54 -10.46 13.63
C ARG A 112 1.25 -10.74 15.11
N ASP A 113 0.55 -11.82 15.39
CA ASP A 113 0.25 -12.23 16.77
C ASP A 113 1.53 -12.57 17.53
N ARG A 114 2.47 -13.32 16.94
CA ARG A 114 3.77 -13.63 17.55
C ARG A 114 4.60 -12.37 17.82
N VAL A 115 4.67 -11.46 16.86
CA VAL A 115 5.37 -10.18 17.03
C VAL A 115 4.73 -9.33 18.12
N SER A 116 3.40 -9.34 18.22
CA SER A 116 2.64 -8.64 19.27
C SER A 116 2.91 -9.24 20.65
N ASP A 117 2.96 -10.55 20.77
CA ASP A 117 3.26 -11.25 22.02
C ASP A 117 4.67 -10.91 22.53
N ALA A 118 5.64 -10.81 21.62
CA ALA A 118 7.01 -10.41 21.92
C ALA A 118 7.12 -8.95 22.42
N ALA A 119 6.16 -8.09 22.10
CA ALA A 119 6.22 -6.65 22.41
C ALA A 119 6.43 -6.36 23.90
N SER A 120 5.87 -7.20 24.80
CA SER A 120 6.06 -7.07 26.25
C SER A 120 7.49 -7.31 26.73
N SER A 121 8.30 -8.00 25.92
CA SER A 121 9.70 -8.34 26.22
C SER A 121 10.68 -7.33 25.62
N LEU A 122 10.20 -6.40 24.80
CA LEU A 122 11.03 -5.35 24.21
C LEU A 122 11.30 -4.20 25.20
N PRO A 123 12.41 -3.46 25.03
CA PRO A 123 12.74 -2.30 25.85
C PRO A 123 11.67 -1.21 25.72
N SER A 124 11.41 -0.46 26.82
CA SER A 124 10.41 0.59 26.87
C SER A 124 10.67 1.80 25.92
N GLY A 125 11.88 1.88 25.35
CA GLY A 125 12.25 2.90 24.34
C GLY A 125 12.09 2.43 22.91
N ALA A 126 11.76 1.16 22.68
CA ALA A 126 11.45 0.66 21.35
C ALA A 126 10.04 1.06 20.91
N TYR A 127 9.90 1.43 19.65
CA TYR A 127 8.57 1.61 19.06
C TYR A 127 7.90 0.26 18.76
N PRO A 128 6.57 0.23 18.62
CA PRO A 128 5.87 -0.99 18.23
C PRO A 128 6.42 -1.55 16.91
N SER A 129 6.67 -2.85 16.89
CA SER A 129 7.10 -3.54 15.68
C SER A 129 6.01 -3.54 14.63
N GLN A 130 6.36 -3.26 13.39
CA GLN A 130 5.44 -3.26 12.25
C GLN A 130 5.76 -4.45 11.35
N VAL A 131 4.73 -5.22 11.01
CA VAL A 131 4.82 -6.34 10.07
C VAL A 131 4.28 -5.87 8.74
N ASN A 132 5.11 -5.95 7.70
CA ASN A 132 4.75 -5.64 6.32
C ASN A 132 4.90 -6.92 5.48
N ASP A 133 3.79 -7.45 5.02
CA ASP A 133 3.67 -8.61 4.12
C ASP A 133 3.31 -8.21 2.68
N ASP A 134 2.99 -6.92 2.45
CA ASP A 134 2.56 -6.37 1.16
C ASP A 134 3.71 -5.71 0.37
N PHE A 135 4.95 -5.75 0.88
CA PHE A 135 6.08 -5.04 0.26
C PHE A 135 6.43 -5.49 -1.16
N GLY A 136 5.86 -6.58 -1.60
CA GLY A 136 6.07 -7.17 -2.91
C GLY A 136 4.87 -7.09 -3.84
N ASP A 137 3.86 -6.30 -3.53
CA ASP A 137 2.75 -6.07 -4.42
C ASP A 137 3.24 -5.54 -5.77
N VAL A 138 2.89 -6.26 -6.83
CA VAL A 138 3.23 -5.84 -8.19
C VAL A 138 2.09 -5.00 -8.74
N PHE A 139 2.39 -3.71 -8.93
CA PHE A 139 1.44 -2.81 -9.56
C PHE A 139 1.45 -3.00 -11.08
N GLY A 140 0.46 -3.71 -11.58
CA GLY A 140 0.27 -3.90 -13.03
C GLY A 140 -0.09 -2.61 -13.77
N ILE A 141 -0.54 -1.58 -13.02
CA ILE A 141 -0.93 -0.28 -13.57
C ILE A 141 -0.33 0.80 -12.67
N LEU A 142 0.44 1.71 -13.26
CA LEU A 142 1.10 2.79 -12.56
C LEU A 142 0.85 4.12 -13.27
N TYR A 143 0.28 5.07 -12.54
CA TYR A 143 0.06 6.45 -13.00
C TYR A 143 0.89 7.43 -12.18
N ALA A 144 1.36 8.49 -12.84
CA ALA A 144 1.82 9.69 -12.18
C ALA A 144 0.72 10.74 -12.18
N VAL A 145 0.56 11.41 -11.06
CA VAL A 145 -0.40 12.50 -10.91
C VAL A 145 0.35 13.77 -10.55
N SER A 146 0.22 14.78 -11.39
CA SER A 146 0.74 16.11 -11.14
C SER A 146 -0.40 17.06 -10.77
N ALA A 147 -0.17 17.90 -9.77
CA ALA A 147 -1.12 18.91 -9.30
C ALA A 147 -0.42 20.24 -9.01
N PRO A 148 0.16 20.89 -10.03
CA PRO A 148 0.91 22.12 -9.83
C PRO A 148 0.01 23.26 -9.35
N GLY A 149 0.45 23.95 -8.30
CA GLY A 149 -0.27 25.11 -7.74
C GLY A 149 -1.30 24.78 -6.66
N PHE A 150 -1.48 23.50 -6.35
CA PHE A 150 -2.28 23.08 -5.20
C PHE A 150 -1.40 23.02 -3.92
N SER A 151 -2.03 23.25 -2.78
CA SER A 151 -1.39 23.04 -1.48
C SER A 151 -1.19 21.54 -1.21
N ASP A 152 -0.24 21.20 -0.31
CA ASP A 152 0.05 19.81 0.01
C ASP A 152 -1.17 19.08 0.60
N SER A 153 -2.00 19.77 1.39
CA SER A 153 -3.26 19.22 1.90
C SER A 153 -4.29 18.96 0.80
N GLU A 154 -4.40 19.85 -0.19
CA GLU A 154 -5.28 19.62 -1.36
C GLU A 154 -4.79 18.46 -2.20
N ILE A 155 -3.47 18.30 -2.38
CA ILE A 155 -2.86 17.16 -3.09
C ILE A 155 -3.21 15.85 -2.37
N TRP A 156 -3.11 15.84 -1.04
CA TRP A 156 -3.47 14.68 -0.22
C TRP A 156 -4.97 14.32 -0.34
N GLU A 157 -5.86 15.31 -0.33
CA GLU A 157 -7.30 15.11 -0.53
C GLU A 157 -7.60 14.56 -1.93
N ILE A 158 -6.96 15.10 -2.96
CA ILE A 158 -7.09 14.63 -4.35
C ILE A 158 -6.62 13.18 -4.45
N ALA A 159 -5.45 12.86 -3.91
CA ALA A 159 -4.88 11.52 -3.95
C ALA A 159 -5.79 10.50 -3.25
N THR A 160 -6.28 10.84 -2.06
CA THR A 160 -7.19 9.99 -1.28
C THR A 160 -8.54 9.83 -1.98
N PHE A 161 -9.05 10.88 -2.63
CA PHE A 161 -10.28 10.82 -3.42
C PHE A 161 -10.13 9.85 -4.59
N ILE A 162 -9.05 9.96 -5.38
CA ILE A 162 -8.78 9.07 -6.51
C ILE A 162 -8.63 7.62 -6.03
N ARG A 163 -7.81 7.39 -4.99
CA ARG A 163 -7.62 6.07 -4.41
C ARG A 163 -8.93 5.40 -4.02
N ARG A 164 -9.76 6.12 -3.26
CA ARG A 164 -11.04 5.60 -2.78
C ARG A 164 -11.98 5.23 -3.91
N ASP A 165 -11.98 6.00 -4.98
CA ASP A 165 -12.82 5.75 -6.14
C ASP A 165 -12.31 4.56 -6.96
N LEU A 166 -10.99 4.45 -7.18
CA LEU A 166 -10.38 3.32 -7.88
C LEU A 166 -10.56 1.99 -7.13
N LEU A 167 -10.58 2.00 -5.80
CA LEU A 167 -10.88 0.81 -4.99
C LEU A 167 -12.32 0.30 -5.17
N THR A 168 -13.21 1.07 -5.77
CA THR A 168 -14.58 0.62 -6.10
C THR A 168 -14.65 -0.13 -7.43
N VAL A 169 -13.58 -0.10 -8.22
CA VAL A 169 -13.53 -0.76 -9.53
C VAL A 169 -13.42 -2.28 -9.33
N ASP A 170 -14.34 -3.00 -9.96
CA ASP A 170 -14.38 -4.46 -9.86
C ASP A 170 -13.10 -5.10 -10.42
N GLY A 171 -12.48 -5.96 -9.63
CA GLY A 171 -11.22 -6.63 -9.95
C GLY A 171 -9.95 -5.88 -9.51
N VAL A 172 -10.05 -4.69 -8.93
CA VAL A 172 -8.94 -4.01 -8.25
C VAL A 172 -8.75 -4.62 -6.87
N ALA A 173 -7.53 -5.04 -6.56
CA ALA A 173 -7.16 -5.60 -5.26
C ALA A 173 -6.67 -4.52 -4.30
N ASN A 174 -5.75 -3.67 -4.75
CA ASN A 174 -5.16 -2.60 -3.95
C ASN A 174 -4.85 -1.38 -4.82
N VAL A 175 -4.86 -0.22 -4.18
CA VAL A 175 -4.39 1.06 -4.76
C VAL A 175 -3.45 1.70 -3.77
N ASP A 176 -2.18 1.79 -4.12
CA ASP A 176 -1.15 2.42 -3.31
C ASP A 176 -0.77 3.80 -3.83
N ILE A 177 -0.43 4.69 -2.91
CA ILE A 177 -0.02 6.06 -3.23
C ILE A 177 1.38 6.27 -2.68
N ASP A 178 2.31 6.70 -3.53
CA ASP A 178 3.66 7.04 -3.12
C ASP A 178 4.05 8.45 -3.61
N GLY A 179 4.96 9.09 -2.87
CA GLY A 179 5.47 10.42 -3.21
C GLY A 179 4.56 11.59 -2.83
N LEU A 180 3.57 11.37 -1.94
CA LEU A 180 2.79 12.48 -1.40
C LEU A 180 3.66 13.39 -0.54
N PRO A 181 3.46 14.72 -0.65
CA PRO A 181 4.14 15.66 0.24
C PRO A 181 3.67 15.46 1.68
N GLU A 182 4.63 15.36 2.59
CA GLU A 182 4.37 15.27 4.02
C GLU A 182 4.32 16.66 4.63
N GLU A 183 3.20 16.99 5.28
CA GLU A 183 3.02 18.24 6.01
C GLU A 183 3.16 18.02 7.52
N ALA A 184 3.76 19.00 8.19
CA ALA A 184 3.86 19.03 9.64
C ALA A 184 3.49 20.41 10.18
N ILE A 185 3.09 20.45 11.46
CA ILE A 185 2.93 21.68 12.20
C ILE A 185 4.24 21.93 12.96
N PHE A 186 4.94 22.97 12.55
CA PHE A 186 6.20 23.39 13.17
C PHE A 186 5.91 24.34 14.31
N VAL A 187 6.42 24.00 15.49
CA VAL A 187 6.43 24.88 16.65
C VAL A 187 7.87 25.28 16.91
N GLU A 188 8.20 26.52 16.59
CA GLU A 188 9.56 27.10 16.72
C GLU A 188 9.66 27.95 17.96
N PRO A 189 10.26 27.44 19.06
CA PRO A 189 10.45 28.22 20.28
C PRO A 189 11.47 29.34 20.09
N SER A 190 11.16 30.51 20.59
CA SER A 190 12.11 31.65 20.62
C SER A 190 13.10 31.49 21.79
N SER A 191 14.34 31.13 21.48
CA SER A 191 15.39 30.95 22.50
C SER A 191 15.59 32.20 23.38
N GLN A 192 15.41 33.42 22.81
CA GLN A 192 15.51 34.67 23.53
C GLN A 192 14.40 34.84 24.58
N LYS A 193 13.12 34.61 24.15
CA LYS A 193 11.97 34.73 25.03
C LYS A 193 11.99 33.66 26.13
N MET A 194 12.32 32.43 25.76
CA MET A 194 12.47 31.33 26.71
C MET A 194 13.52 31.57 27.76
N SER A 195 14.70 32.10 27.38
CA SER A 195 15.75 32.45 28.31
C SER A 195 15.36 33.61 29.24
N GLN A 196 14.61 34.59 28.73
CA GLN A 196 14.11 35.72 29.54
C GLN A 196 13.08 35.27 30.59
N LEU A 197 12.24 34.30 30.24
CA LEU A 197 11.20 33.79 31.14
C LEU A 197 11.67 32.58 31.97
N GLY A 198 12.84 32.03 31.69
CA GLY A 198 13.38 30.84 32.37
C GLY A 198 12.62 29.56 32.06
N ILE A 199 12.00 29.48 30.86
CA ILE A 199 11.20 28.34 30.43
C ILE A 199 12.13 27.33 29.75
N ASP A 200 12.05 26.06 30.19
CA ASP A 200 12.71 24.94 29.53
C ASP A 200 11.90 24.46 28.33
N PRO A 201 12.53 24.09 27.20
CA PRO A 201 11.82 23.53 26.04
C PRO A 201 10.88 22.33 26.35
N SER A 202 11.23 21.54 27.34
CA SER A 202 10.40 20.38 27.77
C SER A 202 9.02 20.79 28.27
N VAL A 203 8.86 22.01 28.81
CA VAL A 203 7.55 22.52 29.25
C VAL A 203 6.61 22.72 28.06
N ILE A 204 7.13 23.26 26.95
CA ILE A 204 6.34 23.42 25.71
C ILE A 204 6.00 22.06 25.11
N ILE A 205 6.98 21.15 25.03
CA ILE A 205 6.77 19.78 24.53
C ILE A 205 5.71 19.07 25.38
N GLY A 206 5.80 19.18 26.69
CA GLY A 206 4.81 18.58 27.61
C GLY A 206 3.40 19.16 27.41
N ALA A 207 3.29 20.48 27.27
CA ALA A 207 2.00 21.15 27.05
C ALA A 207 1.35 20.74 25.72
N ILE A 208 2.14 20.62 24.62
CA ILE A 208 1.65 20.16 23.34
C ILE A 208 1.22 18.69 23.45
N SER A 209 2.04 17.82 24.04
CA SER A 209 1.74 16.41 24.21
C SER A 209 0.46 16.19 25.01
N GLU A 210 0.22 16.99 26.06
CA GLU A 210 -0.98 16.92 26.89
C GLU A 210 -2.24 17.38 26.12
N SER A 211 -2.11 18.44 25.30
CA SER A 211 -3.24 18.99 24.57
C SER A 211 -3.63 18.14 23.35
N THR A 212 -2.65 17.49 22.70
CA THR A 212 -2.90 16.60 21.58
C THR A 212 -3.29 15.18 21.99
N ALA A 213 -3.14 14.83 23.28
CA ALA A 213 -3.49 13.51 23.78
C ALA A 213 -5.01 13.29 23.78
N ILE A 214 -5.44 12.18 23.16
CA ILE A 214 -6.82 11.71 23.22
C ILE A 214 -7.02 10.99 24.55
N ASN A 215 -7.65 11.67 25.51
CA ASN A 215 -7.94 11.09 26.81
C ASN A 215 -9.34 10.49 26.85
N PRO A 216 -9.52 9.21 27.31
CA PRO A 216 -10.83 8.63 27.48
C PRO A 216 -11.56 9.33 28.63
N THR A 217 -12.64 10.02 28.36
CA THR A 217 -13.41 10.84 29.32
C THR A 217 -14.50 10.06 30.06
N GLY A 218 -14.79 8.81 29.65
CA GLY A 218 -15.73 7.93 30.31
C GLY A 218 -17.21 8.23 30.04
N PHE A 219 -18.11 7.62 30.88
CA PHE A 219 -19.55 7.76 30.76
C PHE A 219 -20.12 8.16 32.13
N VAL A 220 -21.18 8.96 32.13
CA VAL A 220 -22.00 9.20 33.29
C VAL A 220 -23.30 8.39 33.16
N GLU A 221 -23.53 7.47 34.09
CA GLU A 221 -24.79 6.73 34.17
C GLU A 221 -25.87 7.64 34.81
N THR A 222 -26.89 7.94 34.01
CA THR A 222 -28.06 8.72 34.48
C THR A 222 -29.31 7.85 34.33
N GLY A 223 -29.54 7.00 35.31
CA GLY A 223 -30.67 6.05 35.30
C GLY A 223 -30.53 5.01 34.20
N ASP A 224 -31.46 4.99 33.22
CA ASP A 224 -31.45 4.04 32.10
C ASP A 224 -30.62 4.51 30.88
N THR A 225 -29.88 5.61 30.99
CA THR A 225 -29.16 6.20 29.87
C THR A 225 -27.71 6.47 30.25
N ASN A 226 -26.76 5.96 29.43
CA ASN A 226 -25.34 6.28 29.52
C ASN A 226 -25.05 7.52 28.68
N LEU A 227 -24.73 8.61 29.35
CA LEU A 227 -24.25 9.83 28.69
C LEU A 227 -22.73 9.74 28.56
N ARG A 228 -22.25 9.71 27.30
CA ARG A 228 -20.83 9.87 27.02
C ARG A 228 -20.40 11.31 27.34
N ILE A 229 -19.36 11.47 28.12
CA ILE A 229 -18.72 12.76 28.30
C ILE A 229 -17.79 12.95 27.13
N ASP A 230 -18.09 13.89 26.22
CA ASP A 230 -17.13 14.31 25.22
C ASP A 230 -16.11 15.23 25.90
N GLY A 231 -14.86 14.77 26.01
CA GLY A 231 -13.74 15.59 26.36
C GLY A 231 -13.36 16.53 25.21
N PRO A 232 -12.50 17.52 25.43
CA PRO A 232 -11.93 18.25 24.33
C PRO A 232 -11.27 17.24 23.37
N SER A 233 -11.67 17.30 22.09
CA SER A 233 -10.95 16.62 21.01
C SER A 233 -9.53 17.18 21.02
N GLY A 234 -8.53 16.32 20.92
CA GLY A 234 -7.14 16.77 20.89
C GLY A 234 -6.93 17.88 19.84
N ASP A 235 -6.09 18.84 20.18
CA ASP A 235 -5.79 19.97 19.32
C ASP A 235 -4.98 19.44 18.11
N ASP A 236 -5.56 19.48 16.94
CA ASP A 236 -4.98 18.92 15.70
C ASP A 236 -4.79 19.95 14.58
N SER A 237 -5.23 21.18 14.80
CA SER A 237 -5.08 22.27 13.83
C SER A 237 -4.01 23.30 14.27
N VAL A 238 -3.49 24.03 13.28
CA VAL A 238 -2.60 25.18 13.54
C VAL A 238 -3.27 26.20 14.46
N GLY A 239 -4.59 26.39 14.30
CA GLY A 239 -5.38 27.32 15.11
C GLY A 239 -5.44 26.87 16.57
N ASP A 240 -5.72 25.60 16.80
CA ASP A 240 -5.86 25.02 18.14
C ASP A 240 -4.50 25.04 18.86
N ILE A 241 -3.42 24.58 18.19
CA ILE A 241 -2.07 24.60 18.75
C ILE A 241 -1.61 26.06 19.01
N SER A 242 -1.95 27.00 18.13
CA SER A 242 -1.63 28.42 18.34
C SER A 242 -2.34 29.04 19.54
N ALA A 243 -3.54 28.55 19.84
CA ALA A 243 -4.35 29.02 20.97
C ALA A 243 -3.97 28.35 22.30
N LEU A 244 -3.02 27.39 22.26
CA LEU A 244 -2.61 26.63 23.44
C LEU A 244 -2.09 27.56 24.54
N THR A 245 -2.58 27.33 25.77
CA THR A 245 -2.08 27.98 26.97
C THR A 245 -1.52 26.96 27.94
N PHE A 246 -0.45 27.29 28.61
CA PHE A 246 0.18 26.41 29.61
C PHE A 246 0.55 27.18 30.87
N GLY A 247 0.53 26.48 32.00
CA GLY A 247 0.88 27.05 33.29
C GLY A 247 2.41 27.02 33.53
N PHE A 248 3.02 28.15 33.88
CA PHE A 248 4.40 28.19 34.29
C PHE A 248 4.59 29.15 35.48
N GLN A 249 5.18 28.69 36.58
CA GLN A 249 5.42 29.42 37.84
C GLN A 249 4.19 30.13 38.43
N GLY A 250 2.98 29.58 38.17
CA GLY A 250 1.72 30.13 38.67
C GLY A 250 1.05 31.14 37.74
N GLU A 251 1.65 31.44 36.60
CA GLU A 251 1.08 32.27 35.56
C GLU A 251 0.63 31.41 34.37
N VAL A 252 -0.35 31.89 33.60
CA VAL A 252 -0.82 31.24 32.37
C VAL A 252 -0.21 32.00 31.20
N LEU A 253 0.54 31.27 30.35
CA LEU A 253 1.20 31.81 29.17
C LEU A 253 0.53 31.23 27.91
N ASN A 254 0.49 32.05 26.85
CA ASN A 254 0.07 31.57 25.54
C ASN A 254 1.28 31.03 24.76
N LEU A 255 1.13 29.98 24.01
CA LEU A 255 2.22 29.40 23.21
C LEU A 255 2.81 30.41 22.24
N LEU A 256 2.01 31.28 21.62
CA LEU A 256 2.48 32.33 20.70
C LEU A 256 3.32 33.39 21.38
N ASP A 257 3.27 33.55 22.73
CA ASP A 257 4.15 34.48 23.44
C ASP A 257 5.60 34.01 23.40
N VAL A 258 5.87 32.71 23.29
CA VAL A 258 7.18 32.08 23.37
C VAL A 258 7.61 31.31 22.14
N ALA A 259 6.68 30.97 21.23
CA ALA A 259 6.94 30.21 20.02
C ALA A 259 6.21 30.82 18.81
N THR A 260 6.62 30.41 17.62
CA THR A 260 5.89 30.60 16.36
C THR A 260 5.33 29.28 15.93
N VAL A 261 4.05 29.26 15.51
CA VAL A 261 3.39 28.05 15.01
C VAL A 261 3.10 28.25 13.53
N SER A 262 3.57 27.34 12.71
CA SER A 262 3.35 27.36 11.26
C SER A 262 3.11 25.95 10.73
N ARG A 263 2.34 25.85 9.65
CA ARG A 263 2.19 24.63 8.86
C ARG A 263 3.12 24.72 7.67
N GLY A 264 3.81 23.64 7.37
CA GLY A 264 4.71 23.59 6.24
C GLY A 264 5.08 22.15 5.89
N ARG A 265 5.69 22.03 4.72
CA ARG A 265 6.21 20.76 4.24
C ARG A 265 7.46 20.37 5.04
N VAL A 266 7.64 19.07 5.30
CA VAL A 266 8.87 18.54 5.87
C VAL A 266 10.04 18.77 4.89
N ASP A 267 11.09 19.45 5.36
CA ASP A 267 12.20 19.91 4.51
C ASP A 267 13.00 18.79 3.81
N ALA A 268 13.00 17.59 4.39
CA ALA A 268 13.68 16.43 3.85
C ALA A 268 12.68 15.26 3.76
N PRO A 269 11.86 15.21 2.70
CA PRO A 269 10.94 14.09 2.50
C PRO A 269 11.74 12.81 2.26
N ASP A 270 11.26 11.70 2.79
CA ASP A 270 11.88 10.39 2.60
C ASP A 270 11.86 9.99 1.12
N HIS A 271 10.78 10.33 0.43
CA HIS A 271 10.58 10.05 -1.00
C HIS A 271 10.15 11.30 -1.75
N LEU A 272 10.80 11.56 -2.88
CA LEU A 272 10.44 12.64 -3.79
C LEU A 272 10.39 12.11 -5.21
N LEU A 273 9.19 12.04 -5.77
CA LEU A 273 8.97 11.57 -7.12
C LEU A 273 8.84 12.74 -8.10
N ARG A 274 9.47 12.59 -9.27
CA ARG A 274 9.39 13.57 -10.35
C ARG A 274 9.23 12.89 -11.69
N GLN A 275 8.32 13.44 -12.49
CA GLN A 275 8.14 13.09 -13.88
C GLN A 275 8.37 14.36 -14.72
N ASP A 276 9.26 14.27 -15.72
CA ASP A 276 9.63 15.39 -16.58
C ASP A 276 10.06 16.67 -15.83
N GLY A 277 10.66 16.49 -14.65
CA GLY A 277 11.12 17.57 -13.78
C GLY A 277 10.06 18.18 -12.88
N GLN A 278 8.80 17.81 -13.02
CA GLN A 278 7.70 18.20 -12.13
C GLN A 278 7.54 17.20 -11.00
N GLU A 279 7.18 17.70 -9.82
CA GLU A 279 6.84 16.87 -8.68
C GLU A 279 5.50 16.18 -8.91
N VAL A 280 5.45 14.89 -8.65
CA VAL A 280 4.26 14.06 -8.82
C VAL A 280 4.14 13.09 -7.66
N PHE A 281 2.94 12.62 -7.40
CA PHE A 281 2.73 11.40 -6.65
C PHE A 281 2.32 10.28 -7.62
N THR A 282 2.53 9.03 -7.22
CA THR A 282 2.14 7.88 -8.03
C THR A 282 0.94 7.16 -7.45
N LEU A 283 0.18 6.55 -8.33
CA LEU A 283 -0.92 5.63 -8.02
C LEU A 283 -0.57 4.28 -8.62
N GLY A 284 -0.22 3.33 -7.76
CA GLY A 284 -0.02 1.94 -8.12
C GLY A 284 -1.33 1.17 -7.95
N VAL A 285 -1.82 0.52 -9.00
CA VAL A 285 -3.03 -0.29 -8.96
C VAL A 285 -2.67 -1.74 -9.21
N SER A 286 -2.99 -2.61 -8.25
CA SER A 286 -2.90 -4.06 -8.38
C SER A 286 -4.28 -4.67 -8.63
N GLY A 287 -4.33 -5.67 -9.50
CA GLY A 287 -5.54 -6.44 -9.78
C GLY A 287 -5.59 -7.72 -8.96
N LEU A 288 -6.79 -8.25 -8.76
CA LEU A 288 -6.97 -9.58 -8.18
C LEU A 288 -6.33 -10.65 -9.09
N GLU A 289 -5.59 -11.58 -8.53
CA GLU A 289 -4.89 -12.65 -9.27
C GLU A 289 -5.83 -13.52 -10.13
N SER A 290 -7.08 -13.68 -9.70
CA SER A 290 -8.10 -14.45 -10.41
C SER A 290 -8.71 -13.73 -11.61
N GLU A 291 -8.47 -12.40 -11.74
CA GLU A 291 -9.08 -11.55 -12.74
C GLU A 291 -8.20 -11.41 -14.00
N ASN A 292 -8.83 -11.01 -15.09
CA ASN A 292 -8.14 -10.68 -16.32
C ASN A 292 -7.63 -9.24 -16.27
N ILE A 293 -6.31 -9.03 -16.18
CA ILE A 293 -5.71 -7.71 -16.06
C ILE A 293 -6.08 -6.77 -17.22
N VAL A 294 -6.36 -7.31 -18.41
CA VAL A 294 -6.80 -6.53 -19.57
C VAL A 294 -8.17 -5.89 -19.31
N GLU A 295 -9.08 -6.65 -18.73
CA GLU A 295 -10.43 -6.14 -18.43
C GLU A 295 -10.41 -5.21 -17.20
N VAL A 296 -9.60 -5.53 -16.18
CA VAL A 296 -9.40 -4.66 -15.01
C VAL A 296 -8.81 -3.33 -15.46
N GLY A 297 -7.76 -3.35 -16.29
CA GLY A 297 -7.13 -2.13 -16.78
C GLY A 297 -8.08 -1.23 -17.58
N LYS A 298 -8.90 -1.81 -18.45
CA LYS A 298 -9.92 -1.05 -19.19
C LYS A 298 -10.97 -0.41 -18.28
N ARG A 299 -11.37 -1.13 -17.21
CA ARG A 299 -12.30 -0.58 -16.19
C ARG A 299 -11.65 0.57 -15.41
N VAL A 300 -10.37 0.42 -15.04
CA VAL A 300 -9.59 1.47 -14.37
C VAL A 300 -9.44 2.70 -15.26
N GLU A 301 -9.09 2.53 -16.55
CA GLU A 301 -9.02 3.66 -17.50
C GLU A 301 -10.36 4.39 -17.63
N ALA A 302 -11.46 3.66 -17.83
CA ALA A 302 -12.79 4.26 -17.94
C ALA A 302 -13.20 5.00 -16.65
N GLN A 303 -12.81 4.48 -15.48
CA GLN A 303 -13.06 5.16 -14.22
C GLN A 303 -12.22 6.43 -14.09
N LEU A 304 -10.94 6.40 -14.48
CA LEU A 304 -10.07 7.58 -14.49
C LEU A 304 -10.57 8.67 -15.46
N GLU A 305 -11.06 8.30 -16.65
CA GLU A 305 -11.69 9.23 -17.56
C GLU A 305 -12.93 9.91 -16.94
N THR A 306 -13.72 9.15 -16.19
CA THR A 306 -14.87 9.69 -15.46
C THR A 306 -14.42 10.62 -14.34
N LEU A 307 -13.41 10.22 -13.56
CA LEU A 307 -12.83 10.99 -12.46
C LEU A 307 -12.26 12.33 -12.93
N GLN A 308 -11.61 12.38 -14.09
CA GLN A 308 -11.07 13.64 -14.65
C GLN A 308 -12.12 14.74 -14.77
N THR A 309 -13.40 14.40 -14.92
CA THR A 309 -14.47 15.40 -14.96
C THR A 309 -14.80 16.03 -13.60
N PHE A 310 -14.41 15.36 -12.51
CA PHE A 310 -14.63 15.82 -11.13
C PHE A 310 -13.39 16.43 -10.49
N LEU A 311 -12.20 16.14 -11.07
CA LEU A 311 -10.95 16.70 -10.57
C LEU A 311 -10.82 18.19 -10.89
N PRO A 312 -10.16 18.96 -10.01
CA PRO A 312 -9.88 20.37 -10.27
C PRO A 312 -9.03 20.55 -11.53
N VAL A 313 -9.24 21.69 -12.20
CA VAL A 313 -8.43 22.07 -13.38
C VAL A 313 -6.97 22.24 -12.98
N GLY A 314 -6.06 21.57 -13.67
CA GLY A 314 -4.62 21.58 -13.38
C GLY A 314 -4.11 20.28 -12.80
N VAL A 315 -4.99 19.35 -12.42
CA VAL A 315 -4.59 17.96 -12.06
C VAL A 315 -4.48 17.15 -13.34
N GLU A 316 -3.31 16.58 -13.58
CA GLU A 316 -3.03 15.72 -14.73
C GLU A 316 -2.64 14.32 -14.27
N ILE A 317 -3.29 13.31 -14.85
CA ILE A 317 -2.99 11.89 -14.62
C ILE A 317 -2.31 11.35 -15.88
N THR A 318 -1.09 10.90 -15.74
CA THR A 318 -0.28 10.40 -16.86
C THR A 318 0.11 8.95 -16.61
N PRO A 319 -0.11 8.04 -17.57
CA PRO A 319 0.31 6.66 -17.43
C PRO A 319 1.83 6.54 -17.44
N ILE A 320 2.40 5.79 -16.50
CA ILE A 320 3.81 5.37 -16.48
C ILE A 320 3.92 3.96 -17.02
N TYR A 321 3.08 3.05 -16.53
CA TYR A 321 3.04 1.66 -16.94
C TYR A 321 1.62 1.12 -16.95
N GLU A 322 1.25 0.45 -18.03
CA GLU A 322 -0.09 -0.10 -18.27
C GLU A 322 0.03 -1.54 -18.78
N GLN A 323 0.21 -2.49 -17.88
CA GLN A 323 0.34 -3.92 -18.17
C GLN A 323 -0.79 -4.43 -19.06
N HIS A 324 -2.01 -3.99 -18.82
CA HIS A 324 -3.18 -4.42 -19.58
C HIS A 324 -3.07 -4.13 -21.08
N ARG A 325 -2.44 -3.02 -21.47
CA ARG A 325 -2.19 -2.70 -22.89
C ARG A 325 -1.13 -3.59 -23.50
N VAL A 326 -0.06 -3.83 -22.76
CA VAL A 326 1.04 -4.70 -23.20
C VAL A 326 0.52 -6.12 -23.41
N VAL A 327 -0.26 -6.64 -22.47
CA VAL A 327 -0.88 -7.98 -22.56
C VAL A 327 -1.88 -8.06 -23.69
N ASP A 328 -2.73 -7.05 -23.89
CA ASP A 328 -3.72 -7.03 -24.98
C ASP A 328 -3.02 -7.05 -26.35
N GLU A 329 -1.98 -6.24 -26.53
CA GLU A 329 -1.18 -6.20 -27.76
C GLU A 329 -0.46 -7.53 -28.04
N ALA A 330 0.16 -8.12 -27.01
CA ALA A 330 0.82 -9.42 -27.11
C ALA A 330 -0.18 -10.52 -27.47
N ASN A 331 -1.35 -10.58 -26.84
CA ASN A 331 -2.39 -11.54 -27.15
C ASN A 331 -2.93 -11.39 -28.56
N ASN A 332 -3.19 -10.17 -29.00
CA ASN A 332 -3.68 -9.90 -30.38
C ASN A 332 -2.63 -10.29 -31.42
N SER A 333 -1.35 -10.00 -31.18
CA SER A 333 -0.24 -10.41 -32.05
C SER A 333 -0.10 -11.94 -32.13
N PHE A 334 -0.24 -12.62 -30.98
CA PHE A 334 -0.24 -14.07 -30.92
C PHE A 334 -1.40 -14.68 -31.72
N LEU A 335 -2.63 -14.20 -31.53
CA LEU A 335 -3.81 -14.68 -32.24
C LEU A 335 -3.68 -14.48 -33.76
N LEU A 336 -3.15 -13.33 -34.19
CA LEU A 336 -2.90 -13.06 -35.60
C LEU A 336 -1.86 -14.02 -36.18
N SER A 337 -0.77 -14.26 -35.45
CA SER A 337 0.28 -15.21 -35.87
C SER A 337 -0.25 -16.64 -35.93
N LEU A 338 -1.10 -17.05 -34.98
CA LEU A 338 -1.76 -18.35 -35.00
C LEU A 338 -2.70 -18.48 -36.19
N ALA A 339 -3.53 -17.48 -36.47
CA ALA A 339 -4.45 -17.49 -37.62
C ALA A 339 -3.68 -17.54 -38.94
N MET A 340 -2.58 -16.82 -39.09
CA MET A 340 -1.71 -16.89 -40.27
C MET A 340 -1.11 -18.31 -40.43
N SER A 341 -0.60 -18.88 -39.34
CA SER A 341 -0.04 -20.25 -39.36
C SER A 341 -1.04 -21.29 -39.76
N VAL A 342 -2.25 -21.23 -39.19
CA VAL A 342 -3.36 -22.12 -39.56
C VAL A 342 -3.75 -21.91 -41.03
N GLY A 343 -3.84 -20.66 -41.50
CA GLY A 343 -4.12 -20.32 -42.88
C GLY A 343 -3.10 -20.88 -43.86
N VAL A 344 -1.81 -20.79 -43.53
CA VAL A 344 -0.77 -21.42 -44.36
C VAL A 344 -0.88 -22.93 -44.42
N VAL A 345 -1.12 -23.59 -43.30
CA VAL A 345 -1.31 -25.05 -43.25
C VAL A 345 -2.51 -25.49 -44.09
N ILE A 346 -3.65 -24.80 -43.95
CA ILE A 346 -4.85 -25.07 -44.75
C ILE A 346 -4.57 -24.82 -46.23
N GLY A 347 -3.90 -23.73 -46.59
CA GLY A 347 -3.52 -23.40 -47.97
C GLY A 347 -2.62 -24.47 -48.60
N VAL A 348 -1.63 -24.95 -47.86
CA VAL A 348 -0.73 -26.04 -48.31
C VAL A 348 -1.50 -27.32 -48.48
N LEU A 349 -2.37 -27.71 -47.54
CA LEU A 349 -3.19 -28.91 -47.67
C LEU A 349 -4.14 -28.83 -48.87
N ALA A 350 -4.78 -27.69 -49.09
CA ALA A 350 -5.67 -27.47 -50.24
C ALA A 350 -4.94 -27.51 -51.60
N LEU A 351 -3.66 -27.17 -51.63
CA LEU A 351 -2.87 -27.17 -52.86
C LEU A 351 -2.33 -28.56 -53.20
N PHE A 352 -2.03 -29.38 -52.19
CA PHE A 352 -1.39 -30.69 -52.36
C PHE A 352 -2.33 -31.89 -52.16
N MET A 353 -3.54 -31.72 -51.71
CA MET A 353 -4.62 -32.72 -51.67
C MET A 353 -5.65 -32.49 -52.77
#